data_a9f65bd69c5528fe165041937aec3f1e
#
_entry.id   a9f65bd69c5528fe165041937aec3f1e
#
_cell.length_a   1.000
_cell.length_b   1.000
_cell.length_c   1.000
_cell.angle_alpha   90.00
_cell.angle_beta   90.00
_cell.angle_gamma   90.00
#
_symmetry.space_group_name_H-M   'P 1'
#
loop_
_entity.id
_entity.type
_entity.pdbx_description
1 polymer ?
#
loop_
_entity_poly.entity_id
_entity_poly.type
_entity_poly.pdbx_seq_one_letter_code
_entity_poly.pdbx_strand_id
1 'polypeptide(L)'
;YFTKTITGATTFTFTNVPSGVAYAFTFEVTLNGSNAITWPAAVKWPADTAPAITDGKTQVFVFLTDDGGTRWRGSSLVDYTN
;
A
#
# COMPACT_ATOMS: atom_id res chain seq x y z
N TYR A 1 7.39 -9.69 0.61
CA TYR A 1 6.22 -9.71 -0.29
C TYR A 1 4.98 -10.12 0.48
N PHE A 2 3.94 -9.31 0.41
CA PHE A 2 2.71 -9.56 1.14
C PHE A 2 1.53 -9.56 0.19
N THR A 3 0.51 -10.36 0.49
CA THR A 3 -0.74 -10.39 -0.28
C THR A 3 -1.93 -10.26 0.66
N LYS A 4 -3.00 -9.64 0.18
CA LYS A 4 -4.22 -9.49 0.95
C LYS A 4 -5.43 -9.36 0.02
N THR A 5 -6.50 -10.07 0.34
CA THR A 5 -7.80 -9.86 -0.28
C THR A 5 -8.65 -8.98 0.62
N ILE A 6 -9.19 -7.90 0.07
CA ILE A 6 -9.98 -6.91 0.81
C ILE A 6 -11.44 -7.18 0.55
N THR A 7 -12.20 -7.46 1.60
CA THR A 7 -13.65 -7.73 1.52
C THR A 7 -14.49 -6.73 2.31
N GLY A 8 -13.85 -5.76 2.95
CA GLY A 8 -14.51 -4.72 3.73
C GLY A 8 -13.58 -3.52 3.90
N ALA A 9 -14.10 -2.43 4.45
CA ALA A 9 -13.27 -1.27 4.74
C ALA A 9 -12.08 -1.68 5.61
N THR A 10 -10.88 -1.27 5.21
CA THR A 10 -9.64 -1.75 5.83
C THR A 10 -8.69 -0.59 6.08
N THR A 11 -8.09 -0.60 7.27
CA THR A 11 -7.02 0.33 7.65
C THR A 11 -5.73 -0.47 7.80
N PHE A 12 -4.68 -0.04 7.10
CA PHE A 12 -3.36 -0.68 7.21
C PHE A 12 -2.46 0.12 8.14
N THR A 13 -1.62 -0.62 8.88
CA THR A 13 -0.53 -0.04 9.68
C THR A 13 0.76 -0.79 9.36
N PHE A 14 1.88 -0.07 9.35
CA PHE A 14 3.19 -0.66 9.11
C PHE A 14 3.97 -0.65 10.42
N THR A 15 4.35 -1.84 10.89
CA THR A 15 5.02 -2.02 12.17
C THR A 15 6.33 -2.79 11.98
N ASN A 16 7.18 -2.79 13.02
CA ASN A 16 8.47 -3.52 13.02
C ASN A 16 9.39 -3.08 11.90
N VAL A 17 9.40 -1.78 11.60
CA VAL A 17 10.22 -1.22 10.52
C VAL A 17 11.66 -1.09 11.01
N PRO A 18 12.65 -1.66 10.28
CA PRO A 18 14.05 -1.46 10.65
C PRO A 18 14.45 0.01 10.61
N SER A 19 15.23 0.45 11.58
CA SER A 19 15.74 1.82 11.63
C SER A 19 17.20 1.85 11.20
N GLY A 20 17.65 3.00 10.67
CA GLY A 20 19.02 3.21 10.27
C GLY A 20 19.40 2.57 8.93
N VAL A 21 18.47 1.96 8.23
CA VAL A 21 18.67 1.33 6.92
C VAL A 21 17.49 1.63 6.00
N ALA A 22 17.71 1.56 4.70
CA ALA A 22 16.62 1.60 3.74
C ALA A 22 15.84 0.29 3.81
N TYR A 23 14.51 0.40 3.75
CA TYR A 23 13.64 -0.78 3.79
C TYR A 23 12.52 -0.61 2.79
N ALA A 24 12.24 -1.65 2.04
CA ALA A 24 11.16 -1.65 1.06
C ALA A 24 10.41 -2.97 1.10
N PHE A 25 9.12 -2.93 0.78
CA PHE A 25 8.35 -4.16 0.61
C PHE A 25 7.32 -3.97 -0.50
N THR A 26 6.92 -5.10 -1.09
CA THR A 26 5.87 -5.15 -2.11
C THR A 26 4.62 -5.75 -1.50
N PHE A 27 3.48 -5.13 -1.81
CA PHE A 27 2.19 -5.52 -1.26
C PHE A 27 1.18 -5.67 -2.39
N GLU A 28 0.69 -6.88 -2.59
CA GLU A 28 -0.34 -7.18 -3.57
C GLU A 28 -1.71 -7.20 -2.90
N VAL A 29 -2.63 -6.40 -3.42
CA VAL A 29 -3.98 -6.27 -2.86
C VAL A 29 -5.00 -6.63 -3.92
N THR A 30 -5.83 -7.62 -3.62
CA THR A 30 -6.99 -7.98 -4.44
C THR A 30 -8.24 -7.39 -3.81
N LEU A 31 -8.98 -6.59 -4.57
CA LEU A 31 -10.21 -5.98 -4.12
C LEU A 31 -11.39 -6.88 -4.47
N ASN A 32 -12.19 -7.23 -3.46
CA ASN A 32 -13.42 -8.00 -3.64
C ASN A 32 -14.56 -7.19 -3.03
N GLY A 33 -15.17 -6.35 -3.85
CA GLY A 33 -16.13 -5.34 -3.44
C GLY A 33 -15.51 -3.94 -3.45
N SER A 34 -16.35 -2.92 -3.57
CA SER A 34 -15.90 -1.52 -3.60
C SER A 34 -15.61 -1.02 -2.20
N ASN A 35 -14.50 -1.48 -1.62
CA ASN A 35 -14.16 -1.20 -0.23
C ASN A 35 -13.09 -0.12 -0.11
N ALA A 36 -13.26 0.76 0.87
CA ALA A 36 -12.30 1.81 1.16
C ALA A 36 -11.05 1.23 1.83
N ILE A 37 -9.89 1.72 1.43
CA ILE A 37 -8.62 1.40 2.08
C ILE A 37 -8.07 2.69 2.69
N THR A 38 -7.71 2.62 3.96
CA THR A 38 -7.04 3.72 4.67
C THR A 38 -5.57 3.37 4.84
N TRP A 39 -4.71 4.17 4.25
CA TRP A 39 -3.27 4.01 4.33
C TRP A 39 -2.72 4.78 5.53
N PRO A 40 -1.58 4.37 6.11
CA PRO A 40 -0.94 5.15 7.17
C PRO A 40 -0.66 6.58 6.70
N ALA A 41 -0.82 7.54 7.61
CA ALA A 41 -0.57 8.95 7.29
C ALA A 41 0.89 9.22 6.89
N ALA A 42 1.81 8.36 7.30
CA ALA A 42 3.22 8.47 6.95
C ALA A 42 3.51 8.15 5.48
N VAL A 43 2.56 7.52 4.77
CA VAL A 43 2.72 7.20 3.35
C VAL A 43 2.52 8.46 2.52
N LYS A 44 3.51 8.78 1.70
CA LYS A 44 3.47 9.91 0.75
C LYS A 44 3.37 9.35 -0.66
N TRP A 45 2.36 9.77 -1.38
CA TRP A 45 2.07 9.31 -2.73
C TRP A 45 2.61 10.27 -3.77
N PRO A 46 2.89 9.82 -5.00
CA PRO A 46 3.23 10.73 -6.10
C PRO A 46 2.12 11.75 -6.30
N ALA A 47 2.50 13.02 -6.48
CA ALA A 47 1.58 14.15 -6.64
C ALA A 47 0.56 14.29 -5.50
N ASP A 48 0.92 13.82 -4.28
CA ASP A 48 0.08 13.85 -3.09
C ASP A 48 -1.28 13.15 -3.26
N THR A 49 -1.36 12.21 -4.19
CA THR A 49 -2.61 11.53 -4.51
C THR A 49 -2.44 10.03 -4.37
N ALA A 50 -3.20 9.43 -3.45
CA ALA A 50 -3.28 7.98 -3.35
C ALA A 50 -3.91 7.41 -4.63
N PRO A 51 -3.45 6.23 -5.12
CA PRO A 51 -3.96 5.67 -6.35
C PRO A 51 -5.44 5.30 -6.22
N ALA A 52 -6.20 5.54 -7.29
CA ALA A 52 -7.54 5.01 -7.41
C ALA A 52 -7.45 3.51 -7.73
N ILE A 53 -8.26 2.71 -7.03
CA ILE A 53 -8.27 1.26 -7.21
C ILE A 53 -9.66 0.83 -7.66
N THR A 54 -9.70 -0.27 -8.42
CA THR A 54 -10.92 -0.76 -9.04
C THR A 54 -11.37 -2.06 -8.38
N ASP A 55 -12.67 -2.16 -8.08
CA ASP A 55 -13.27 -3.38 -7.57
C ASP A 55 -13.04 -4.55 -8.54
N GLY A 56 -12.75 -5.72 -7.98
CA GLY A 56 -12.53 -6.95 -8.74
C GLY A 56 -11.17 -7.04 -9.40
N LYS A 57 -10.29 -6.08 -9.14
CA LYS A 57 -8.93 -6.06 -9.71
C LYS A 57 -7.87 -6.22 -8.64
N THR A 58 -6.68 -6.54 -9.08
CA THR A 58 -5.51 -6.66 -8.20
C THR A 58 -4.58 -5.48 -8.43
N GLN A 59 -4.07 -4.91 -7.35
CA GLN A 59 -3.11 -3.83 -7.37
C GLN A 59 -1.83 -4.25 -6.68
N VAL A 60 -0.70 -3.77 -7.17
CA VAL A 60 0.60 -4.02 -6.57
C VAL A 60 1.14 -2.68 -6.05
N PHE A 61 1.47 -2.64 -4.78
CA PHE A 61 2.04 -1.46 -4.15
C PHE A 61 3.48 -1.72 -3.74
N VAL A 62 4.32 -0.70 -3.89
CA VAL A 62 5.69 -0.73 -3.39
C VAL A 62 5.85 0.42 -2.41
N PHE A 63 6.32 0.11 -1.22
CA PHE A 63 6.57 1.09 -0.18
C PHE A 63 8.05 1.08 0.19
N LEU A 64 8.64 2.26 0.26
CA LEU A 64 10.05 2.46 0.56
C LEU A 64 10.20 3.49 1.68
N THR A 65 11.02 3.17 2.67
CA THR A 65 11.42 4.12 3.71
C THR A 65 12.92 4.07 3.91
N ASP A 66 13.52 5.20 4.27
CA ASP A 66 14.93 5.29 4.65
C ASP A 66 15.13 5.91 6.04
N ASP A 67 14.04 6.16 6.76
CA ASP A 67 14.07 6.83 8.06
C ASP A 67 13.28 6.08 9.15
N GLY A 68 13.24 4.75 9.06
CA GLY A 68 12.60 3.91 10.07
C GLY A 68 11.08 3.95 10.05
N GLY A 69 10.49 4.33 8.93
CA GLY A 69 9.02 4.37 8.80
C GLY A 69 8.40 5.70 9.21
N THR A 70 9.19 6.72 9.47
CA THR A 70 8.67 8.08 9.72
C THR A 70 7.99 8.63 8.46
N ARG A 71 8.55 8.31 7.31
CA ARG A 71 7.97 8.66 6.01
C ARG A 71 8.15 7.50 5.04
N TRP A 72 7.06 7.09 4.42
CA TRP A 72 7.06 6.08 3.36
C TRP A 72 6.83 6.73 2.01
N ARG A 73 7.56 6.28 1.00
CA ARG A 73 7.27 6.62 -0.39
C ARG A 73 6.48 5.47 -0.99
N GLY A 74 5.23 5.74 -1.37
CA GLY A 74 4.37 4.73 -1.95
C GLY A 74 4.23 4.91 -3.44
N SER A 75 4.19 3.81 -4.17
CA SER A 75 3.84 3.78 -5.58
C SER A 75 3.02 2.55 -5.88
N SER A 76 2.33 2.54 -7.02
CA SER A 76 1.43 1.45 -7.35
C SER A 76 1.40 1.18 -8.84
N LEU A 77 1.10 -0.08 -9.15
CA LEU A 77 0.64 -0.53 -10.46
C LEU A 77 -0.77 -1.06 -10.23
N VAL A 78 -1.75 -0.56 -10.97
CA VAL A 78 -3.16 -0.76 -10.66
C VAL A 78 -3.88 -1.56 -11.74
N ASP A 79 -5.01 -2.13 -11.32
CA ASP A 79 -6.01 -2.75 -12.20
C ASP A 79 -5.50 -3.98 -12.96
N TYR A 80 -4.66 -4.78 -12.33
CA TYR A 80 -4.32 -6.08 -12.90
C TYR A 80 -5.56 -6.98 -12.94
N THR A 81 -5.74 -7.70 -14.03
CA THR A 81 -6.72 -8.77 -14.11
C THR A 81 -6.30 -9.89 -13.16
N ASN A 82 -7.24 -10.35 -12.37
CA ASN A 82 -6.99 -11.45 -11.42
C ASN A 82 -6.71 -12.76 -12.12
#